data_c8a992213970a9bf63bfe33e453d4a5a
#
_entry.id   c8a992213970a9bf63bfe33e453d4a5a
#
_cell.length_a   1.000
_cell.length_b   1.000
_cell.length_c   1.000
_cell.angle_alpha   90.00
_cell.angle_beta   90.00
_cell.angle_gamma   90.00
#
_symmetry.space_group_name_H-M   'P 1'
#
loop_
_entity.id
_entity.type
_entity.pdbx_description
1 polymer ?
#
loop_
_entity_poly.entity_id
_entity_poly.type
_entity_poly.pdbx_seq_one_letter_code
_entity_poly.pdbx_strand_id
1 'polypeptide(L)'
;HSSGFFTYLAKKNNVGSVECAQNYTSKSILIPTNINSHNYFSQLVSLKNGVVTKYSFKRNDNKGVLATGMANSLGVVEKNTYLLMNEEAISSGTYAKGANAVFPYVDIQESIPVIAFSSTYMKGSRVDNFTFTYRGGVIHRQGLGFRGFESIFRTNLKGQLTEQYFDPYKYGVLKSEVSPEAKLTYNFAVNVQANKTVKIRLSNKTEQDLLKGITATTAFVYDTF
;
A
#
# COMPACT_ATOMS: atom_id res chain seq x y z
N HIS A 1 24.13 -31.00 8.01
CA HIS A 1 23.02 -30.52 8.85
C HIS A 1 22.10 -29.52 8.17
N SER A 2 22.47 -28.93 7.06
CA SER A 2 21.66 -27.91 6.36
C SER A 2 20.60 -28.49 5.41
N SER A 3 20.76 -29.71 4.95
CA SER A 3 19.82 -30.32 3.98
C SER A 3 18.43 -30.59 4.56
N GLY A 4 18.35 -30.95 5.84
CA GLY A 4 17.07 -31.17 6.53
C GLY A 4 16.25 -29.90 6.73
N PHE A 5 16.89 -28.77 6.98
CA PHE A 5 16.23 -27.50 7.21
C PHE A 5 15.44 -27.00 5.97
N PHE A 6 16.03 -27.11 4.80
CA PHE A 6 15.35 -26.71 3.57
C PHE A 6 14.21 -27.64 3.16
N THR A 7 14.28 -28.92 3.51
CA THR A 7 13.22 -29.88 3.20
C THR A 7 11.92 -29.57 3.93
N TYR A 8 11.98 -29.02 5.16
CA TYR A 8 10.83 -28.65 5.94
C TYR A 8 10.21 -27.30 5.57
N LEU A 9 11.00 -26.37 5.02
CA LEU A 9 10.58 -25.00 4.76
C LEU A 9 10.28 -24.72 3.29
N ALA A 10 10.81 -25.52 2.36
CA ALA A 10 10.61 -25.31 0.94
C ALA A 10 9.55 -26.24 0.37
N LYS A 11 8.57 -25.68 -0.33
CA LYS A 11 7.64 -26.43 -1.16
C LYS A 11 8.09 -26.38 -2.60
N LYS A 12 8.24 -27.54 -3.21
CA LYS A 12 8.49 -27.67 -4.65
C LYS A 12 7.25 -27.17 -5.41
N ASN A 13 7.41 -26.14 -6.19
CA ASN A 13 6.43 -25.77 -7.21
C ASN A 13 6.90 -26.38 -8.53
N ASN A 14 6.10 -27.19 -9.12
CA ASN A 14 6.06 -27.89 -10.41
C ASN A 14 7.12 -27.59 -11.51
N VAL A 15 8.22 -26.96 -11.20
CA VAL A 15 9.31 -26.65 -12.11
C VAL A 15 10.49 -27.56 -11.76
N GLY A 16 10.45 -28.76 -12.28
CA GLY A 16 11.54 -29.71 -12.13
C GLY A 16 11.68 -30.40 -10.76
N SER A 17 12.48 -31.45 -10.68
CA SER A 17 12.83 -32.09 -9.44
C SER A 17 13.72 -31.19 -8.59
N VAL A 18 13.33 -30.92 -7.37
CA VAL A 18 14.23 -30.37 -6.37
C VAL A 18 15.11 -31.49 -5.92
N GLU A 19 16.22 -31.67 -6.55
CA GLU A 19 17.35 -32.28 -5.87
C GLU A 19 17.81 -31.23 -4.85
N CYS A 20 17.50 -31.43 -3.61
CA CYS A 20 18.22 -30.76 -2.54
C CYS A 20 19.71 -31.05 -2.81
N ALA A 21 20.44 -30.01 -3.16
CA ALA A 21 21.80 -30.16 -3.58
C ALA A 21 22.64 -30.84 -2.50
N GLN A 22 22.76 -32.14 -2.56
CA GLN A 22 23.71 -32.88 -1.72
C GLN A 22 25.16 -32.63 -2.12
N ASN A 23 25.40 -31.94 -3.23
CA ASN A 23 26.72 -31.64 -3.74
C ASN A 23 26.99 -30.14 -3.72
N TYR A 24 27.55 -29.69 -2.63
CA TYR A 24 28.17 -28.35 -2.49
C TYR A 24 29.36 -28.11 -3.44
N THR A 25 29.75 -29.09 -4.17
CA THR A 25 30.89 -29.01 -5.13
C THR A 25 30.52 -28.38 -6.48
N SER A 26 29.27 -28.26 -6.81
CA SER A 26 28.85 -27.56 -8.02
C SER A 26 28.51 -26.12 -7.71
N LYS A 27 29.13 -25.18 -8.40
CA LYS A 27 29.00 -23.74 -8.31
C LYS A 27 27.55 -23.28 -8.61
N SER A 28 26.62 -23.52 -7.70
CA SER A 28 25.27 -22.96 -7.80
C SER A 28 25.16 -21.76 -6.87
N ILE A 29 24.72 -20.64 -7.41
CA ILE A 29 24.44 -19.44 -6.63
C ILE A 29 22.97 -19.48 -6.26
N LEU A 30 22.67 -19.35 -4.95
CA LEU A 30 21.33 -19.16 -4.45
C LEU A 30 21.05 -17.67 -4.33
N ILE A 31 20.09 -17.18 -5.06
CA ILE A 31 19.71 -15.77 -5.08
C ILE A 31 18.36 -15.63 -4.35
N PRO A 32 18.29 -14.93 -3.21
CA PRO A 32 17.04 -14.59 -2.59
C PRO A 32 16.22 -13.71 -3.56
N THR A 33 14.96 -14.07 -3.78
CA THR A 33 14.11 -13.37 -4.73
C THR A 33 12.71 -13.16 -4.19
N ASN A 34 12.03 -12.22 -4.77
CA ASN A 34 10.64 -11.92 -4.52
C ASN A 34 9.87 -11.91 -5.85
N ILE A 35 9.90 -13.03 -6.57
CA ILE A 35 9.29 -13.14 -7.91
C ILE A 35 7.77 -12.94 -7.84
N ASN A 36 7.14 -13.36 -6.75
CA ASN A 36 5.70 -13.20 -6.57
C ASN A 36 5.32 -11.87 -5.89
N SER A 37 6.27 -10.94 -5.80
CA SER A 37 6.03 -9.62 -5.21
C SER A 37 5.42 -9.66 -3.79
N HIS A 38 5.87 -10.56 -2.93
CA HIS A 38 5.53 -10.55 -1.52
C HIS A 38 6.43 -9.57 -0.74
N ASN A 39 6.02 -9.13 0.44
CA ASN A 39 6.78 -8.17 1.25
C ASN A 39 8.12 -8.70 1.81
N TYR A 40 8.50 -9.91 1.49
CA TYR A 40 9.71 -10.58 1.98
C TYR A 40 10.24 -11.54 0.92
N PHE A 41 11.51 -11.86 1.06
CA PHE A 41 12.14 -12.87 0.23
C PHE A 41 11.61 -14.26 0.60
N SER A 42 10.55 -14.69 -0.09
CA SER A 42 9.91 -16.00 0.14
C SER A 42 10.40 -17.07 -0.81
N GLN A 43 11.37 -16.75 -1.63
CA GLN A 43 11.85 -17.62 -2.68
C GLN A 43 13.37 -17.54 -2.80
N LEU A 44 13.98 -18.67 -3.17
CA LEU A 44 15.35 -18.73 -3.61
C LEU A 44 15.36 -19.22 -5.06
N VAL A 45 16.19 -18.64 -5.88
CA VAL A 45 16.46 -19.11 -7.24
C VAL A 45 17.88 -19.64 -7.29
N SER A 46 18.04 -20.82 -7.83
CA SER A 46 19.32 -21.45 -8.10
C SER A 46 19.50 -21.62 -9.60
N LEU A 47 20.67 -21.25 -10.10
CA LEU A 47 21.11 -21.58 -11.45
C LEU A 47 22.24 -22.64 -11.36
N LYS A 48 21.99 -23.83 -11.93
CA LYS A 48 22.95 -24.90 -11.96
C LYS A 48 22.90 -25.58 -13.33
N ASN A 49 24.04 -25.68 -14.02
CA ASN A 49 24.15 -26.34 -15.32
C ASN A 49 23.11 -25.87 -16.36
N GLY A 50 22.82 -24.56 -16.39
CA GLY A 50 21.81 -24.00 -17.29
C GLY A 50 20.35 -24.20 -16.84
N VAL A 51 20.12 -24.88 -15.72
CA VAL A 51 18.78 -25.10 -15.16
C VAL A 51 18.50 -24.10 -14.06
N VAL A 52 17.39 -23.37 -14.21
CA VAL A 52 16.87 -22.46 -13.18
C VAL A 52 15.92 -23.23 -12.28
N THR A 53 16.23 -23.32 -11.00
CA THR A 53 15.38 -23.95 -10.00
C THR A 53 14.87 -22.89 -9.03
N LYS A 54 13.56 -22.84 -8.84
CA LYS A 54 12.89 -21.95 -7.88
C LYS A 54 12.47 -22.73 -6.65
N TYR A 55 12.90 -22.27 -5.48
CA TYR A 55 12.47 -22.75 -4.18
C TYR A 55 11.51 -21.74 -3.59
N SER A 56 10.29 -22.15 -3.26
CA SER A 56 9.32 -21.31 -2.58
C SER A 56 9.11 -21.81 -1.15
N PHE A 57 9.22 -20.90 -0.20
CA PHE A 57 8.98 -21.19 1.20
C PHE A 57 7.50 -21.02 1.49
N LYS A 58 6.91 -22.02 2.13
CA LYS A 58 5.53 -21.90 2.63
C LYS A 58 5.56 -21.12 3.93
N ARG A 59 5.21 -19.87 3.85
CA ARG A 59 5.03 -19.00 5.00
C ARG A 59 3.55 -18.59 5.08
N ASN A 60 2.95 -18.64 6.24
CA ASN A 60 1.52 -18.29 6.46
C ASN A 60 1.44 -16.84 6.95
N ASP A 61 1.79 -15.86 6.10
CA ASP A 61 2.51 -14.69 6.50
C ASP A 61 1.76 -13.39 6.57
N ASN A 62 0.61 -13.35 5.97
CA ASN A 62 -0.14 -12.10 5.95
C ASN A 62 -0.93 -11.88 7.26
N LYS A 63 -0.94 -12.86 8.16
CA LYS A 63 -1.77 -12.82 9.37
C LYS A 63 -1.07 -12.23 10.60
N GLY A 64 0.24 -12.09 10.59
CA GLY A 64 0.99 -11.67 11.77
C GLY A 64 1.21 -10.16 11.93
N VAL A 65 0.97 -9.38 10.89
CA VAL A 65 1.35 -7.96 10.85
C VAL A 65 0.20 -7.02 10.47
N LEU A 66 -0.89 -7.56 9.89
CA LEU A 66 -2.02 -6.77 9.43
C LEU A 66 -3.22 -6.93 10.36
N ALA A 67 -3.82 -5.82 10.77
CA ALA A 67 -5.05 -5.81 11.54
C ALA A 67 -6.24 -6.20 10.64
N THR A 68 -6.56 -7.49 10.60
CA THR A 68 -7.67 -8.02 9.79
C THR A 68 -9.04 -7.86 10.44
N GLY A 69 -9.07 -7.51 11.73
CA GLY A 69 -10.32 -7.25 12.44
C GLY A 69 -10.07 -6.49 13.74
N MET A 70 -10.99 -5.61 14.06
CA MET A 70 -11.03 -4.84 15.30
C MET A 70 -12.44 -4.89 15.87
N ALA A 71 -12.56 -4.99 17.19
CA ALA A 71 -13.85 -4.93 17.88
C ALA A 71 -13.78 -3.89 19.00
N ASN A 72 -14.84 -3.10 19.15
CA ASN A 72 -14.96 -2.19 20.27
C ASN A 72 -15.87 -2.77 21.39
N SER A 73 -15.92 -2.09 22.54
CA SER A 73 -16.74 -2.50 23.69
C SER A 73 -18.25 -2.46 23.43
N LEU A 74 -18.68 -1.80 22.37
CA LEU A 74 -20.10 -1.70 21.98
C LEU A 74 -20.52 -2.84 21.04
N GLY A 75 -19.62 -3.80 20.75
CA GLY A 75 -19.89 -4.92 19.87
C GLY A 75 -19.88 -4.56 18.37
N VAL A 76 -19.33 -3.42 18.01
CA VAL A 76 -19.05 -3.08 16.62
C VAL A 76 -17.75 -3.77 16.21
N VAL A 77 -17.78 -4.53 15.12
CA VAL A 77 -16.63 -5.25 14.59
C VAL A 77 -16.32 -4.71 13.18
N GLU A 78 -15.09 -4.27 12.97
CA GLU A 78 -14.56 -3.93 11.66
C GLU A 78 -13.68 -5.08 11.15
N LYS A 79 -13.83 -5.45 9.88
CA LYS A 79 -13.01 -6.47 9.20
C LYS A 79 -12.40 -5.88 7.94
N ASN A 80 -11.07 -6.04 7.80
CA ASN A 80 -10.31 -5.54 6.68
C ASN A 80 -9.74 -6.67 5.83
N THR A 81 -9.86 -6.54 4.51
CA THR A 81 -9.23 -7.41 3.52
C THR A 81 -8.15 -6.60 2.80
N TYR A 82 -6.96 -7.18 2.71
CA TYR A 82 -5.81 -6.55 2.10
C TYR A 82 -5.46 -7.21 0.78
N LEU A 83 -5.02 -6.41 -0.18
CA LEU A 83 -4.31 -6.84 -1.38
C LEU A 83 -2.93 -6.20 -1.41
N LEU A 84 -2.00 -6.84 -2.10
CA LEU A 84 -0.67 -6.30 -2.33
C LEU A 84 -0.68 -5.41 -3.58
N MET A 85 0.03 -4.29 -3.57
CA MET A 85 0.17 -3.36 -4.71
C MET A 85 1.04 -3.97 -5.83
N ASN A 86 0.73 -5.18 -6.24
CA ASN A 86 1.40 -5.94 -7.28
C ASN A 86 0.40 -6.25 -8.42
N GLU A 87 0.69 -7.26 -9.21
CA GLU A 87 -0.19 -7.70 -10.31
C GLU A 87 -1.59 -8.08 -9.84
N GLU A 88 -1.75 -8.59 -8.62
CA GLU A 88 -3.05 -8.97 -8.06
C GLU A 88 -3.95 -7.74 -7.84
N ALA A 89 -3.44 -6.69 -7.20
CA ALA A 89 -4.19 -5.45 -7.00
C ALA A 89 -4.42 -4.69 -8.30
N ILE A 90 -3.50 -4.78 -9.27
CA ILE A 90 -3.68 -4.18 -10.59
C ILE A 90 -4.76 -4.92 -11.38
N SER A 91 -4.71 -6.24 -11.44
CA SER A 91 -5.70 -7.05 -12.17
C SER A 91 -7.11 -6.96 -11.58
N SER A 92 -7.21 -6.77 -10.26
CA SER A 92 -8.50 -6.52 -9.58
C SER A 92 -9.00 -5.08 -9.71
N GLY A 93 -8.20 -4.15 -10.26
CA GLY A 93 -8.52 -2.73 -10.32
C GLY A 93 -8.37 -1.97 -9.00
N THR A 94 -7.87 -2.63 -7.95
CA THR A 94 -7.67 -2.01 -6.63
C THR A 94 -6.50 -1.02 -6.63
N TYR A 95 -5.50 -1.24 -7.47
CA TYR A 95 -4.35 -0.36 -7.60
C TYR A 95 -4.04 -0.04 -9.06
N ALA A 96 -3.74 1.22 -9.34
CA ALA A 96 -3.18 1.66 -10.61
C ALA A 96 -1.85 2.39 -10.36
N LYS A 97 -0.77 1.91 -10.99
CA LYS A 97 0.54 2.53 -10.92
C LYS A 97 0.52 3.91 -11.58
N GLY A 98 1.21 4.89 -10.99
CA GLY A 98 1.47 6.19 -11.60
C GLY A 98 2.48 6.11 -12.77
N ALA A 99 2.64 7.22 -13.47
CA ALA A 99 3.57 7.34 -14.59
C ALA A 99 4.36 8.66 -14.59
N ASN A 100 4.20 9.48 -13.54
CA ASN A 100 4.68 10.88 -13.56
C ASN A 100 5.83 11.14 -12.58
N ALA A 101 6.27 10.14 -11.83
CA ALA A 101 7.34 10.33 -10.87
C ALA A 101 8.68 10.57 -11.57
N VAL A 102 9.37 11.65 -11.17
CA VAL A 102 10.71 12.02 -11.63
C VAL A 102 11.68 11.85 -10.47
N PHE A 103 12.87 11.33 -10.74
CA PHE A 103 13.92 11.14 -9.74
C PHE A 103 14.09 12.39 -8.85
N PRO A 104 14.18 12.26 -7.53
CA PRO A 104 14.38 11.05 -6.72
C PRO A 104 13.09 10.24 -6.40
N TYR A 105 11.96 10.62 -6.93
CA TYR A 105 10.70 9.90 -6.77
C TYR A 105 10.55 8.81 -7.83
N VAL A 106 9.87 7.73 -7.48
CA VAL A 106 9.58 6.60 -8.38
C VAL A 106 8.17 6.12 -8.13
N ASP A 107 7.41 5.92 -9.21
CA ASP A 107 6.11 5.24 -9.16
C ASP A 107 6.33 3.75 -8.87
N ILE A 108 5.69 3.24 -7.84
CA ILE A 108 5.92 1.88 -7.37
C ILE A 108 4.82 0.92 -7.78
N GLN A 109 5.24 -0.32 -7.93
CA GLN A 109 4.40 -1.51 -8.04
C GLN A 109 5.09 -2.58 -7.21
N GLU A 110 4.87 -2.54 -5.91
CA GLU A 110 5.56 -3.38 -4.94
C GLU A 110 4.57 -4.08 -4.02
N SER A 111 5.06 -5.03 -3.23
CA SER A 111 4.25 -5.82 -2.31
C SER A 111 3.90 -5.07 -1.02
N ILE A 112 3.44 -3.85 -1.14
CA ILE A 112 2.91 -3.07 -0.03
C ILE A 112 1.43 -3.44 0.13
N PRO A 113 0.99 -3.90 1.32
CA PRO A 113 -0.41 -4.22 1.56
C PRO A 113 -1.25 -2.96 1.66
N VAL A 114 -2.38 -2.96 0.94
CA VAL A 114 -3.41 -1.92 1.00
C VAL A 114 -4.75 -2.55 1.34
N ILE A 115 -5.61 -1.81 2.02
CA ILE A 115 -6.97 -2.28 2.33
C ILE A 115 -7.79 -2.23 1.03
N ALA A 116 -8.23 -3.39 0.54
CA ALA A 116 -9.12 -3.47 -0.60
C ALA A 116 -10.59 -3.31 -0.18
N PHE A 117 -10.94 -3.92 0.96
CA PHE A 117 -12.29 -3.88 1.53
C PHE A 117 -12.22 -3.67 3.04
N SER A 118 -13.16 -2.86 3.56
CA SER A 118 -13.45 -2.76 4.98
C SER A 118 -14.96 -2.95 5.19
N SER A 119 -15.33 -3.81 6.12
CA SER A 119 -16.74 -4.10 6.44
C SER A 119 -16.99 -3.91 7.92
N THR A 120 -18.02 -3.17 8.25
CA THR A 120 -18.44 -2.92 9.64
C THR A 120 -19.67 -3.77 9.97
N TYR A 121 -19.60 -4.45 11.10
CA TYR A 121 -20.66 -5.29 11.63
C TYR A 121 -21.14 -4.77 12.97
N MET A 122 -22.45 -4.83 13.20
CA MET A 122 -23.07 -4.57 14.49
C MET A 122 -23.99 -5.74 14.82
N LYS A 123 -23.82 -6.35 16.01
CA LYS A 123 -24.60 -7.52 16.45
C LYS A 123 -24.62 -8.65 15.38
N GLY A 124 -23.48 -8.87 14.72
CA GLY A 124 -23.35 -9.90 13.67
C GLY A 124 -23.87 -9.52 12.29
N SER A 125 -24.64 -8.45 12.15
CA SER A 125 -25.13 -7.96 10.85
C SER A 125 -24.18 -6.94 10.27
N ARG A 126 -23.91 -7.03 8.95
CA ARG A 126 -23.10 -6.04 8.24
C ARG A 126 -23.90 -4.76 8.06
N VAL A 127 -23.40 -3.66 8.63
CA VAL A 127 -24.05 -2.34 8.60
C VAL A 127 -23.41 -1.41 7.58
N ASP A 128 -22.13 -1.62 7.23
CA ASP A 128 -21.45 -0.85 6.20
C ASP A 128 -20.37 -1.70 5.50
N ASN A 129 -19.96 -1.23 4.33
CA ASN A 129 -18.88 -1.83 3.54
C ASN A 129 -18.24 -0.76 2.67
N PHE A 130 -16.91 -0.72 2.67
CA PHE A 130 -16.13 0.17 1.82
C PHE A 130 -15.23 -0.62 0.90
N THR A 131 -15.24 -0.27 -0.36
CA THR A 131 -14.26 -0.69 -1.36
C THR A 131 -13.28 0.45 -1.58
N PHE A 132 -11.99 0.13 -1.61
CA PHE A 132 -10.93 1.11 -1.82
C PHE A 132 -10.21 0.86 -3.15
N THR A 133 -9.86 1.95 -3.82
CA THR A 133 -9.02 1.94 -5.00
C THR A 133 -7.92 3.01 -4.83
N TYR A 134 -6.71 2.67 -5.21
CA TYR A 134 -5.52 3.50 -5.02
C TYR A 134 -4.86 3.80 -6.36
N ARG A 135 -4.32 4.99 -6.53
CA ARG A 135 -3.56 5.38 -7.73
C ARG A 135 -2.29 6.12 -7.37
N GLY A 136 -1.25 5.90 -8.16
CA GLY A 136 0.00 6.63 -8.10
C GLY A 136 0.71 6.50 -6.76
N GLY A 137 1.05 5.29 -6.34
CA GLY A 137 1.91 5.08 -5.17
C GLY A 137 3.33 5.54 -5.47
N VAL A 138 3.90 6.41 -4.64
CA VAL A 138 5.21 7.03 -4.84
C VAL A 138 6.17 6.71 -3.70
N ILE A 139 7.41 6.38 -4.05
CA ILE A 139 8.53 6.24 -3.11
C ILE A 139 9.62 7.26 -3.43
N HIS A 140 10.28 7.77 -2.40
CA HIS A 140 11.46 8.61 -2.53
C HIS A 140 12.72 7.79 -2.25
N ARG A 141 13.57 7.62 -3.25
CA ARG A 141 14.73 6.72 -3.18
C ARG A 141 15.92 7.25 -2.37
N GLN A 142 15.92 8.51 -2.02
CA GLN A 142 16.97 9.14 -1.23
C GLN A 142 16.62 9.26 0.27
N GLY A 143 15.91 8.27 0.82
CA GLY A 143 15.75 8.12 2.27
C GLY A 143 14.43 8.60 2.87
N LEU A 144 13.52 9.24 2.12
CA LEU A 144 12.22 9.66 2.67
C LEU A 144 11.17 8.52 2.62
N GLY A 145 11.49 7.39 1.98
CA GLY A 145 10.61 6.22 1.93
C GLY A 145 9.32 6.40 1.15
N PHE A 146 8.28 5.68 1.55
CA PHE A 146 6.96 5.76 0.91
C PHE A 146 6.29 7.10 1.19
N ARG A 147 5.81 7.74 0.12
CA ARG A 147 5.26 9.10 0.15
C ARG A 147 3.74 9.15 0.09
N GLY A 148 3.08 7.99 0.02
CA GLY A 148 1.65 7.88 -0.15
C GLY A 148 1.22 7.70 -1.60
N PHE A 149 -0.06 7.94 -1.84
CA PHE A 149 -0.71 7.83 -3.14
C PHE A 149 -1.02 9.21 -3.72
N GLU A 150 -1.19 9.30 -5.03
CA GLU A 150 -1.75 10.49 -5.69
C GLU A 150 -3.26 10.59 -5.43
N SER A 151 -3.96 9.46 -5.42
CA SER A 151 -5.38 9.43 -5.06
C SER A 151 -5.82 8.13 -4.42
N ILE A 152 -6.83 8.25 -3.54
CA ILE A 152 -7.54 7.14 -2.91
C ILE A 152 -9.04 7.35 -3.15
N PHE A 153 -9.70 6.33 -3.65
CA PHE A 153 -11.14 6.32 -3.87
C PHE A 153 -11.78 5.34 -2.91
N ARG A 154 -12.88 5.75 -2.31
CA ARG A 154 -13.65 4.93 -1.36
C ARG A 154 -15.11 4.92 -1.77
N THR A 155 -15.65 3.74 -2.04
CA THR A 155 -17.07 3.54 -2.36
C THR A 155 -17.75 2.82 -1.22
N ASN A 156 -18.84 3.36 -0.70
CA ASN A 156 -19.62 2.75 0.38
C ASN A 156 -20.65 1.74 -0.17
N LEU A 157 -21.37 1.08 0.76
CA LEU A 157 -22.41 0.09 0.43
C LEU A 157 -23.54 0.64 -0.47
N LYS A 158 -23.80 1.95 -0.40
CA LYS A 158 -24.82 2.65 -1.21
C LYS A 158 -24.31 3.09 -2.58
N GLY A 159 -23.06 2.77 -2.93
CA GLY A 159 -22.42 3.21 -4.17
C GLY A 159 -21.95 4.67 -4.15
N GLN A 160 -21.97 5.35 -3.01
CA GLN A 160 -21.47 6.71 -2.90
C GLN A 160 -19.95 6.71 -2.91
N LEU A 161 -19.37 7.46 -3.83
CA LEU A 161 -17.93 7.60 -4.01
C LEU A 161 -17.42 8.82 -3.23
N THR A 162 -16.33 8.61 -2.49
CA THR A 162 -15.49 9.68 -1.94
C THR A 162 -14.12 9.58 -2.59
N GLU A 163 -13.64 10.68 -3.13
CA GLU A 163 -12.34 10.78 -3.80
C GLU A 163 -11.41 11.67 -2.97
N GLN A 164 -10.23 11.16 -2.66
CA GLN A 164 -9.18 11.91 -1.96
C GLN A 164 -7.97 12.05 -2.86
N TYR A 165 -7.49 13.26 -3.05
CA TYR A 165 -6.32 13.60 -3.84
C TYR A 165 -5.21 14.14 -2.96
N PHE A 166 -4.03 13.58 -3.09
CA PHE A 166 -2.85 13.91 -2.30
C PHE A 166 -1.73 14.47 -3.17
N ASP A 167 -0.74 15.06 -2.54
CA ASP A 167 0.50 15.47 -3.20
C ASP A 167 1.68 14.68 -2.57
N PRO A 168 2.05 13.52 -3.13
CA PRO A 168 3.15 12.72 -2.62
C PRO A 168 4.50 13.44 -2.73
N TYR A 169 4.63 14.40 -3.64
CA TYR A 169 5.83 15.22 -3.84
C TYR A 169 5.96 16.31 -2.77
N LYS A 170 4.84 16.72 -2.18
CA LYS A 170 4.76 17.65 -1.05
C LYS A 170 4.37 16.96 0.25
N TYR A 171 5.12 15.92 0.61
CA TYR A 171 4.97 15.22 1.89
C TYR A 171 3.62 14.49 2.09
N GLY A 172 2.93 14.13 1.00
CA GLY A 172 1.68 13.40 1.06
C GLY A 172 0.51 14.20 1.61
N VAL A 173 0.52 15.53 1.51
CA VAL A 173 -0.58 16.36 1.98
C VAL A 173 -1.86 16.11 1.17
N LEU A 174 -3.00 16.11 1.85
CA LEU A 174 -4.32 16.03 1.22
C LEU A 174 -4.63 17.34 0.49
N LYS A 175 -4.75 17.30 -0.83
CA LYS A 175 -5.09 18.48 -1.66
C LYS A 175 -6.58 18.73 -1.74
N SER A 176 -7.34 17.67 -1.94
CA SER A 176 -8.80 17.79 -1.99
C SER A 176 -9.49 16.48 -1.63
N GLU A 177 -10.70 16.62 -1.16
CA GLU A 177 -11.65 15.53 -0.97
C GLU A 177 -12.95 15.87 -1.66
N VAL A 178 -13.50 14.94 -2.42
CA VAL A 178 -14.76 15.10 -3.13
C VAL A 178 -15.69 13.99 -2.70
N SER A 179 -16.86 14.35 -2.20
CA SER A 179 -17.98 13.46 -1.93
C SER A 179 -19.18 13.85 -2.79
N PRO A 180 -20.27 13.09 -2.82
CA PRO A 180 -21.47 13.47 -3.56
C PRO A 180 -22.09 14.80 -3.10
N GLU A 181 -21.82 15.21 -1.86
CA GLU A 181 -22.44 16.37 -1.23
C GLU A 181 -21.52 17.58 -1.15
N ALA A 182 -20.20 17.35 -1.08
CA ALA A 182 -19.24 18.42 -0.83
C ALA A 182 -17.90 18.19 -1.51
N LYS A 183 -17.23 19.29 -1.85
CA LYS A 183 -15.83 19.32 -2.25
C LYS A 183 -15.04 20.17 -1.28
N LEU A 184 -14.00 19.57 -0.71
CA LEU A 184 -13.04 20.23 0.18
C LEU A 184 -11.72 20.41 -0.57
N THR A 185 -11.13 21.59 -0.50
CA THR A 185 -9.81 21.87 -1.07
C THR A 185 -8.92 22.46 0.02
N TYR A 186 -7.70 21.95 0.10
CA TYR A 186 -6.73 22.32 1.13
C TYR A 186 -5.48 22.89 0.48
N ASN A 187 -5.04 24.06 0.95
CA ASN A 187 -3.78 24.64 0.54
C ASN A 187 -2.81 24.66 1.72
N PHE A 188 -1.63 24.11 1.50
CA PHE A 188 -0.58 24.02 2.52
C PHE A 188 0.62 24.88 2.16
N ALA A 189 1.12 25.61 3.14
CA ALA A 189 2.45 26.19 3.10
C ALA A 189 3.45 25.14 3.63
N VAL A 190 4.47 24.86 2.83
CA VAL A 190 5.55 23.96 3.19
C VAL A 190 6.82 24.78 3.34
N ASN A 191 7.41 24.77 4.52
CA ASN A 191 8.65 25.46 4.82
C ASN A 191 9.72 24.43 5.23
N VAL A 192 10.81 24.36 4.46
CA VAL A 192 11.97 23.53 4.77
C VAL A 192 13.00 24.41 5.45
N GLN A 193 13.28 24.14 6.72
CA GLN A 193 14.25 24.88 7.52
C GLN A 193 15.70 24.46 7.18
N ALA A 194 16.67 25.27 7.56
CA ALA A 194 18.09 25.01 7.32
C ALA A 194 18.58 23.68 7.93
N ASN A 195 18.00 23.26 9.04
CA ASN A 195 18.27 21.98 9.70
C ASN A 195 17.54 20.79 9.04
N LYS A 196 16.95 20.98 7.84
CA LYS A 196 16.14 20.01 7.10
C LYS A 196 14.82 19.60 7.79
N THR A 197 14.43 20.28 8.86
CA THR A 197 13.09 20.10 9.43
C THR A 197 12.05 20.70 8.49
N VAL A 198 10.99 19.96 8.25
CA VAL A 198 9.89 20.41 7.39
C VAL A 198 8.70 20.81 8.27
N LYS A 199 8.24 22.04 8.10
CA LYS A 199 7.00 22.52 8.70
C LYS A 199 5.92 22.60 7.63
N ILE A 200 4.81 21.91 7.87
CA ILE A 200 3.64 21.92 6.98
C ILE A 200 2.50 22.59 7.74
N ARG A 201 1.93 23.64 7.16
CA ARG A 201 0.83 24.40 7.75
C ARG A 201 -0.29 24.54 6.76
N LEU A 202 -1.53 24.31 7.19
CA LEU A 202 -2.71 24.56 6.37
C LEU A 202 -2.91 26.08 6.24
N SER A 203 -2.77 26.61 5.03
CA SER A 203 -2.95 28.04 4.77
C SER A 203 -4.42 28.42 4.65
N ASN A 204 -5.17 27.62 3.89
CA ASN A 204 -6.61 27.79 3.78
C ASN A 204 -7.31 26.47 3.46
N LYS A 205 -8.60 26.43 3.79
CA LYS A 205 -9.54 25.37 3.42
C LYS A 205 -10.71 26.03 2.68
N THR A 206 -11.02 25.51 1.50
CA THR A 206 -12.24 25.88 0.77
C THR A 206 -13.21 24.71 0.81
N GLU A 207 -14.44 24.98 1.20
CA GLU A 207 -15.54 24.02 1.24
C GLU A 207 -16.64 24.48 0.28
N GLN A 208 -17.02 23.59 -0.62
CA GLN A 208 -18.09 23.81 -1.58
C GLN A 208 -19.18 22.78 -1.33
N ASP A 209 -20.37 23.24 -0.97
CA ASP A 209 -21.60 22.43 -0.94
C ASP A 209 -22.05 22.22 -2.39
N LEU A 210 -21.97 21.01 -2.87
CA LEU A 210 -22.30 20.67 -4.27
C LEU A 210 -23.80 20.63 -4.51
N LEU A 211 -24.61 20.46 -3.46
CA LEU A 211 -26.07 20.44 -3.55
C LEU A 211 -26.66 21.86 -3.62
N LYS A 212 -26.07 22.79 -2.90
CA LYS A 212 -26.54 24.17 -2.81
C LYS A 212 -25.74 25.17 -3.64
N GLY A 213 -24.55 24.75 -4.15
CA GLY A 213 -23.66 25.63 -4.89
C GLY A 213 -22.98 26.72 -4.03
N ILE A 214 -22.99 26.55 -2.71
CA ILE A 214 -22.41 27.53 -1.77
C ILE A 214 -20.93 27.18 -1.55
N THR A 215 -20.09 28.23 -1.53
CA THR A 215 -18.65 28.07 -1.27
C THR A 215 -18.25 28.92 -0.07
N ALA A 216 -17.53 28.34 0.87
CA ALA A 216 -16.92 29.02 2.00
C ALA A 216 -15.40 28.78 2.02
N THR A 217 -14.63 29.81 2.37
CA THR A 217 -13.17 29.70 2.51
C THR A 217 -12.76 30.15 3.91
N THR A 218 -11.98 29.30 4.58
CA THR A 218 -11.39 29.61 5.89
C THR A 218 -9.87 29.76 5.71
N ALA A 219 -9.33 30.90 6.11
CA ALA A 219 -7.89 31.13 6.16
C ALA A 219 -7.36 30.87 7.58
N PHE A 220 -6.15 30.31 7.66
CA PHE A 220 -5.48 30.01 8.93
C PHE A 220 -4.23 30.87 9.05
N VAL A 221 -4.14 31.60 10.17
CA VAL A 221 -2.98 32.41 10.54
C VAL A 221 -2.29 31.71 11.72
N TYR A 222 -0.98 31.60 11.66
CA TYR A 222 -0.18 30.95 12.69
C TYR A 222 0.76 31.98 13.29
N ASP A 223 0.79 32.05 14.61
CA ASP A 223 1.76 32.86 15.31
C ASP A 223 3.19 32.32 15.07
N THR A 224 4.14 33.24 14.97
CA THR A 224 5.57 32.89 14.93
C THR A 224 6.03 32.67 16.37
N PHE A 225 6.23 31.42 16.76
CA PHE A 225 6.97 31.05 17.97
C PHE A 225 8.42 30.79 17.62
#